data_5e31682236b15c6f3c7d1fd7af1aa9e5
#
_entry.id   5e31682236b15c6f3c7d1fd7af1aa9e5
#
_cell.length_a   1.000
_cell.length_b   1.000
_cell.length_c   1.000
_cell.angle_alpha   90.00
_cell.angle_beta   90.00
_cell.angle_gamma   90.00
#
_symmetry.space_group_name_H-M   'P 1'
#
loop_
_entity.id
_entity.type
_entity.pdbx_description
1 polymer ?
#
loop_
_entity_poly.entity_id
_entity_poly.type
_entity_poly.pdbx_seq_one_letter_code
_entity_poly.pdbx_strand_id
1 'polypeptide(L)'
;MSRTDVKNIIGVLAALALVLVSYSSGMTAESQSATLPTGWKTPSELYAKLAKLPADQLDQVLYEGAKKEGAVTYASPIEEKQMATLMEGFMKKYPGINGKGMGGQQEDISNRIIAEARAGRSTFDIIGIGTFLGEYHEAKALAQIYDLVGNARYPAKFRGPDWYSWNLLTMVIAYNTNMVKPSEAPQGYMELLDPKWKGKVAVDSSPDTWIFGMLNKWGFEKTYNYQKQLIQDQKALIRKGHTNQTNLLIAGAFPVSAELYAYKIAEMKNQGAPVEMVFAKEFVSTEASGVGISSRAPHPYTAMLFARFHMDPEGGQKILAQFGRVMAHPDTKLKYKELQQVTAKDNLDRMSLLTAKELVEFSKPYTKIIKEIYNPAFRGGK
;
A
#
# COMPACT_ATOMS: atom_id res chain seq x y z
N MET A 1 61.97 34.61 -15.00
CA MET A 1 61.28 33.42 -15.54
C MET A 1 62.20 32.72 -16.53
N SER A 2 62.56 31.49 -16.29
CA SER A 2 63.54 30.77 -17.10
C SER A 2 62.85 30.17 -18.36
N ARG A 3 63.68 29.92 -19.40
CA ARG A 3 63.23 29.29 -20.66
C ARG A 3 62.53 27.92 -20.48
N THR A 4 62.61 27.34 -19.29
CA THR A 4 61.97 26.07 -18.91
C THR A 4 60.49 26.22 -18.54
N ASP A 5 60.12 27.40 -18.01
CA ASP A 5 58.72 27.68 -17.57
C ASP A 5 57.75 27.90 -18.74
N VAL A 6 58.24 28.38 -19.88
CA VAL A 6 57.45 28.63 -21.10
C VAL A 6 57.10 27.32 -21.83
N LYS A 7 58.00 26.30 -21.78
CA LYS A 7 57.74 25.00 -22.44
C LYS A 7 56.67 24.16 -21.69
N ASN A 8 56.56 24.32 -20.38
CA ASN A 8 55.58 23.59 -19.59
C ASN A 8 54.14 24.17 -19.73
N ILE A 9 54.02 25.47 -19.98
CA ILE A 9 52.70 26.12 -20.19
C ILE A 9 52.12 25.75 -21.58
N ILE A 10 52.97 25.57 -22.59
CA ILE A 10 52.53 25.21 -23.94
C ILE A 10 52.12 23.72 -23.98
N GLY A 11 52.78 22.84 -23.21
CA GLY A 11 52.40 21.41 -23.11
C GLY A 11 51.03 21.17 -22.44
N VAL A 12 50.67 21.99 -21.45
CA VAL A 12 49.38 21.86 -20.72
C VAL A 12 48.21 22.40 -21.56
N LEU A 13 48.43 23.44 -22.36
CA LEU A 13 47.37 23.96 -23.25
C LEU A 13 47.09 23.06 -24.47
N ALA A 14 48.09 22.31 -24.95
CA ALA A 14 47.91 21.33 -26.04
C ALA A 14 47.19 20.06 -25.56
N ALA A 15 47.34 19.65 -24.29
CA ALA A 15 46.65 18.50 -23.71
C ALA A 15 45.17 18.82 -23.40
N LEU A 16 44.84 20.07 -23.05
CA LEU A 16 43.43 20.48 -22.82
C LEU A 16 42.66 20.69 -24.13
N ALA A 17 43.31 21.02 -25.24
CA ALA A 17 42.65 21.17 -26.55
C ALA A 17 42.33 19.80 -27.19
N LEU A 18 43.06 18.74 -26.90
CA LEU A 18 42.81 17.38 -27.40
C LEU A 18 41.71 16.60 -26.60
N VAL A 19 41.41 17.03 -25.38
CA VAL A 19 40.31 16.44 -24.59
C VAL A 19 38.95 17.08 -24.91
N LEU A 20 38.93 18.33 -25.45
CA LEU A 20 37.69 18.99 -25.84
C LEU A 20 37.17 18.62 -27.24
N VAL A 21 37.99 18.01 -28.10
CA VAL A 21 37.57 17.57 -29.44
C VAL A 21 36.99 16.16 -29.45
N SER A 22 37.25 15.35 -28.43
CA SER A 22 36.70 13.99 -28.32
C SER A 22 35.35 13.90 -27.60
N TYR A 23 34.77 15.00 -27.14
CA TYR A 23 33.44 15.04 -26.47
C TYR A 23 32.29 15.55 -27.36
N SER A 24 32.56 15.91 -28.59
CA SER A 24 31.54 16.44 -29.51
C SER A 24 31.10 15.50 -30.65
N SER A 25 31.48 14.22 -30.59
CA SER A 25 31.07 13.22 -31.59
C SER A 25 30.33 12.08 -30.97
N GLY A 26 29.32 12.36 -30.18
CA GLY A 26 28.51 11.30 -29.60
C GLY A 26 27.29 11.87 -28.94
N MET A 27 26.23 12.01 -29.67
CA MET A 27 24.81 11.87 -29.29
C MET A 27 23.93 12.77 -30.13
N THR A 28 23.91 12.55 -31.42
CA THR A 28 22.65 12.65 -32.18
C THR A 28 22.15 11.23 -32.37
N ALA A 29 21.80 10.54 -31.27
CA ALA A 29 20.82 9.49 -31.40
C ALA A 29 19.51 10.21 -31.71
N GLU A 30 19.12 10.28 -32.97
CA GLU A 30 17.72 10.43 -33.35
C GLU A 30 16.95 9.46 -32.46
N SER A 31 16.09 9.98 -31.58
CA SER A 31 15.19 9.14 -30.80
C SER A 31 14.28 8.47 -31.83
N GLN A 32 14.63 7.26 -32.24
CA GLN A 32 13.72 6.45 -33.06
C GLN A 32 12.41 6.40 -32.31
N SER A 33 11.37 6.98 -32.87
CA SER A 33 10.04 6.97 -32.29
C SER A 33 9.68 5.51 -32.01
N ALA A 34 9.46 5.18 -30.72
CA ALA A 34 9.17 3.82 -30.32
C ALA A 34 7.92 3.33 -31.06
N THR A 35 8.03 2.17 -31.72
CA THR A 35 6.90 1.57 -32.46
C THR A 35 5.88 1.07 -31.44
N LEU A 36 4.68 1.65 -31.45
CA LEU A 36 3.59 1.23 -30.57
C LEU A 36 2.99 -0.09 -31.05
N PRO A 37 2.71 -1.05 -30.15
CA PRO A 37 1.97 -2.27 -30.47
C PRO A 37 0.62 -1.99 -31.11
N THR A 38 0.27 -2.74 -32.16
CA THR A 38 -0.99 -2.64 -32.89
C THR A 38 -1.78 -3.95 -32.79
N GLY A 39 -3.04 -3.94 -33.27
CA GLY A 39 -3.89 -5.14 -33.35
C GLY A 39 -4.28 -5.69 -31.96
N TRP A 40 -4.51 -4.83 -30.98
CA TRP A 40 -5.12 -5.16 -29.69
C TRP A 40 -6.53 -4.54 -29.62
N LYS A 41 -7.42 -5.14 -28.81
CA LYS A 41 -8.80 -4.68 -28.59
C LYS A 41 -9.10 -4.39 -27.13
N THR A 42 -8.30 -4.93 -26.22
CA THR A 42 -8.46 -4.77 -24.77
C THR A 42 -7.14 -4.39 -24.13
N PRO A 43 -7.16 -3.72 -22.95
CA PRO A 43 -5.95 -3.45 -22.17
C PRO A 43 -5.10 -4.72 -21.92
N SER A 44 -5.71 -5.85 -21.58
CA SER A 44 -5.00 -7.12 -21.37
C SER A 44 -4.23 -7.60 -22.61
N GLU A 45 -4.83 -7.46 -23.82
CA GLU A 45 -4.13 -7.81 -25.06
C GLU A 45 -2.97 -6.88 -25.36
N LEU A 46 -3.11 -5.57 -25.08
CA LEU A 46 -2.03 -4.62 -25.17
C LEU A 46 -0.89 -5.00 -24.21
N TYR A 47 -1.23 -5.29 -22.94
CA TYR A 47 -0.23 -5.61 -21.92
C TYR A 47 0.50 -6.92 -22.19
N ALA A 48 -0.17 -7.91 -22.79
CA ALA A 48 0.48 -9.14 -23.28
C ALA A 48 1.52 -8.88 -24.38
N LYS A 49 1.32 -7.82 -25.19
CA LYS A 49 2.31 -7.39 -26.20
C LYS A 49 3.44 -6.60 -25.57
N LEU A 50 3.13 -5.68 -24.65
CA LEU A 50 4.12 -4.87 -23.91
C LEU A 50 5.05 -5.75 -23.06
N ALA A 51 4.55 -6.82 -22.46
CA ALA A 51 5.34 -7.76 -21.66
C ALA A 51 6.43 -8.51 -22.46
N LYS A 52 6.38 -8.48 -23.78
CA LYS A 52 7.39 -9.07 -24.69
C LYS A 52 8.49 -8.08 -25.08
N LEU A 53 8.33 -6.81 -24.72
CA LEU A 53 9.35 -5.80 -25.04
C LEU A 53 10.54 -5.92 -24.09
N PRO A 54 11.74 -5.58 -24.55
CA PRO A 54 12.88 -5.36 -23.67
C PRO A 54 12.58 -4.29 -22.60
N ALA A 55 13.05 -4.50 -21.39
CA ALA A 55 12.74 -3.63 -20.26
C ALA A 55 13.17 -2.16 -20.47
N ASP A 56 14.26 -1.95 -21.19
CA ASP A 56 14.78 -0.62 -21.57
C ASP A 56 13.90 0.14 -22.56
N GLN A 57 13.06 -0.56 -23.32
CA GLN A 57 12.14 0.03 -24.30
C GLN A 57 10.74 0.28 -23.72
N LEU A 58 10.36 -0.47 -22.69
CA LEU A 58 9.00 -0.47 -22.16
C LEU A 58 8.54 0.92 -21.70
N ASP A 59 9.34 1.63 -20.92
CA ASP A 59 8.97 2.96 -20.38
C ASP A 59 8.83 3.99 -21.50
N GLN A 60 9.67 3.93 -22.53
CA GLN A 60 9.58 4.81 -23.69
C GLN A 60 8.29 4.52 -24.50
N VAL A 61 7.99 3.24 -24.79
CA VAL A 61 6.78 2.84 -25.52
C VAL A 61 5.52 3.26 -24.75
N LEU A 62 5.49 3.05 -23.44
CA LEU A 62 4.38 3.46 -22.58
C LEU A 62 4.19 4.97 -22.62
N TYR A 63 5.25 5.77 -22.52
CA TYR A 63 5.13 7.22 -22.52
C TYR A 63 4.71 7.76 -23.89
N GLU A 64 5.23 7.22 -24.99
CA GLU A 64 4.80 7.60 -26.34
C GLU A 64 3.30 7.27 -26.59
N GLY A 65 2.84 6.12 -26.11
CA GLY A 65 1.41 5.77 -26.15
C GLY A 65 0.58 6.69 -25.26
N ALA A 66 1.01 6.94 -24.04
CA ALA A 66 0.34 7.79 -23.07
C ALA A 66 0.21 9.26 -23.56
N LYS A 67 1.22 9.80 -24.25
CA LYS A 67 1.12 11.14 -24.86
C LYS A 67 0.02 11.24 -25.90
N LYS A 68 -0.24 10.15 -26.65
CA LYS A 68 -1.33 10.11 -27.63
C LYS A 68 -2.70 10.01 -26.95
N GLU A 69 -2.80 9.34 -25.81
CA GLU A 69 -4.02 9.23 -25.01
C GLU A 69 -4.30 10.51 -24.23
N GLY A 70 -3.27 11.17 -23.71
CA GLY A 70 -3.31 12.50 -23.10
C GLY A 70 -3.99 12.58 -21.72
N ALA A 71 -4.51 11.49 -21.17
CA ALA A 71 -5.24 11.50 -19.90
C ALA A 71 -5.11 10.20 -19.12
N VAL A 72 -5.35 10.27 -17.79
CA VAL A 72 -5.60 9.12 -16.91
C VAL A 72 -6.59 9.48 -15.82
N THR A 73 -7.45 8.55 -15.46
CA THR A 73 -8.43 8.68 -14.37
C THR A 73 -8.22 7.60 -13.32
N TYR A 74 -8.17 8.00 -12.04
CA TYR A 74 -8.00 7.09 -10.92
C TYR A 74 -9.15 7.23 -9.93
N ALA A 75 -9.90 6.16 -9.70
CA ALA A 75 -10.95 6.08 -8.68
C ALA A 75 -10.46 5.29 -7.46
N SER A 76 -10.46 5.90 -6.28
CA SER A 76 -9.96 5.26 -5.04
C SER A 76 -10.49 6.01 -3.81
N PRO A 77 -10.69 5.35 -2.66
CA PRO A 77 -11.05 6.00 -1.39
C PRO A 77 -9.90 6.76 -0.73
N ILE A 78 -8.80 6.96 -1.43
CA ILE A 78 -7.68 7.77 -0.95
C ILE A 78 -8.13 9.21 -0.69
N GLU A 79 -7.63 9.84 0.35
CA GLU A 79 -7.97 11.21 0.69
C GLU A 79 -7.67 12.18 -0.46
N GLU A 80 -8.54 13.17 -0.67
CA GLU A 80 -8.47 14.13 -1.79
C GLU A 80 -7.08 14.78 -1.92
N LYS A 81 -6.50 15.23 -0.81
CA LYS A 81 -5.17 15.83 -0.79
C LYS A 81 -4.08 14.86 -1.24
N GLN A 82 -4.15 13.60 -0.80
CA GLN A 82 -3.20 12.56 -1.20
C GLN A 82 -3.34 12.26 -2.69
N MET A 83 -4.58 12.14 -3.17
CA MET A 83 -4.88 11.93 -4.59
C MET A 83 -4.35 13.07 -5.46
N ALA A 84 -4.64 14.32 -5.08
CA ALA A 84 -4.17 15.50 -5.82
C ALA A 84 -2.64 15.53 -5.90
N THR A 85 -1.95 15.33 -4.77
CA THR A 85 -0.47 15.35 -4.72
C THR A 85 0.14 14.21 -5.57
N LEU A 86 -0.49 13.03 -5.57
CA LEU A 86 -0.06 11.91 -6.41
C LEU A 86 -0.19 12.23 -7.91
N MET A 87 -1.33 12.80 -8.31
CA MET A 87 -1.61 13.19 -9.69
C MET A 87 -0.68 14.32 -10.16
N GLU A 88 -0.44 15.32 -9.32
CA GLU A 88 0.53 16.41 -9.60
C GLU A 88 1.93 15.85 -9.82
N GLY A 89 2.37 14.90 -8.98
CA GLY A 89 3.66 14.23 -9.13
C GLY A 89 3.76 13.45 -10.44
N PHE A 90 2.69 12.76 -10.84
CA PHE A 90 2.62 12.05 -12.10
C PHE A 90 2.71 13.00 -13.31
N MET A 91 1.88 14.04 -13.34
CA MET A 91 1.88 15.04 -14.41
C MET A 91 3.20 15.79 -14.52
N LYS A 92 3.87 16.04 -13.39
CA LYS A 92 5.21 16.64 -13.38
C LYS A 92 6.27 15.74 -14.00
N LYS A 93 6.21 14.43 -13.73
CA LYS A 93 7.14 13.42 -14.30
C LYS A 93 6.86 13.16 -15.78
N TYR A 94 5.60 13.24 -16.18
CA TYR A 94 5.15 12.92 -17.55
C TYR A 94 4.34 14.08 -18.16
N PRO A 95 5.03 15.15 -18.64
CA PRO A 95 4.36 16.31 -19.25
C PRO A 95 3.50 15.93 -20.46
N GLY A 96 2.39 16.65 -20.63
CA GLY A 96 1.43 16.41 -21.73
C GLY A 96 0.33 15.41 -21.43
N ILE A 97 0.29 14.85 -20.20
CA ILE A 97 -0.75 13.94 -19.73
C ILE A 97 -1.53 14.60 -18.60
N ASN A 98 -2.87 14.57 -18.68
CA ASN A 98 -3.74 15.09 -17.63
C ASN A 98 -4.20 13.96 -16.70
N GLY A 99 -3.85 14.06 -15.41
CA GLY A 99 -4.29 13.12 -14.37
C GLY A 99 -5.50 13.66 -13.61
N LYS A 100 -6.54 12.83 -13.43
CA LYS A 100 -7.71 13.13 -12.60
C LYS A 100 -7.93 12.02 -11.59
N GLY A 101 -8.07 12.40 -10.32
CA GLY A 101 -8.50 11.49 -9.25
C GLY A 101 -9.97 11.68 -8.91
N MET A 102 -10.65 10.60 -8.56
CA MET A 102 -11.98 10.60 -7.96
C MET A 102 -11.89 9.87 -6.61
N GLY A 103 -12.07 10.63 -5.55
CA GLY A 103 -12.24 10.11 -4.18
C GLY A 103 -13.69 9.76 -3.86
N GLY A 104 -13.93 9.18 -2.69
CA GLY A 104 -15.26 8.86 -2.19
C GLY A 104 -15.27 7.64 -1.27
N GLN A 105 -16.45 7.20 -0.87
CA GLN A 105 -16.59 5.96 -0.11
C GLN A 105 -16.25 4.76 -0.99
N GLN A 106 -15.51 3.80 -0.44
CA GLN A 106 -15.06 2.61 -1.20
C GLN A 106 -16.24 1.86 -1.82
N GLU A 107 -17.34 1.71 -1.08
CA GLU A 107 -18.52 0.97 -1.55
C GLU A 107 -19.17 1.64 -2.76
N ASP A 108 -19.35 2.97 -2.73
CA ASP A 108 -19.96 3.73 -3.83
C ASP A 108 -19.09 3.64 -5.10
N ILE A 109 -17.78 3.82 -4.94
CA ILE A 109 -16.81 3.69 -6.03
C ILE A 109 -16.87 2.28 -6.62
N SER A 110 -16.86 1.24 -5.78
CA SER A 110 -16.83 -0.16 -6.22
C SER A 110 -18.12 -0.56 -6.92
N ASN A 111 -19.28 -0.18 -6.38
CA ASN A 111 -20.58 -0.45 -7.01
C ASN A 111 -20.67 0.16 -8.41
N ARG A 112 -20.17 1.40 -8.58
CA ARG A 112 -20.12 2.05 -9.89
C ARG A 112 -19.20 1.32 -10.86
N ILE A 113 -17.98 0.95 -10.44
CA ILE A 113 -17.01 0.21 -11.26
C ILE A 113 -17.59 -1.14 -11.72
N ILE A 114 -18.23 -1.88 -10.80
CA ILE A 114 -18.85 -3.17 -11.09
C ILE A 114 -19.99 -3.02 -12.10
N ALA A 115 -20.84 -2.00 -11.92
CA ALA A 115 -21.95 -1.73 -12.84
C ALA A 115 -21.44 -1.35 -14.24
N GLU A 116 -20.41 -0.50 -14.33
CA GLU A 116 -19.79 -0.12 -15.61
C GLU A 116 -19.12 -1.32 -16.31
N ALA A 117 -18.40 -2.16 -15.55
CA ALA A 117 -17.76 -3.35 -16.10
C ALA A 117 -18.78 -4.35 -16.69
N ARG A 118 -19.89 -4.60 -15.96
CA ARG A 118 -21.01 -5.43 -16.43
C ARG A 118 -21.67 -4.86 -17.69
N ALA A 119 -21.68 -3.52 -17.83
CA ALA A 119 -22.17 -2.84 -19.03
C ALA A 119 -21.14 -2.78 -20.15
N GLY A 120 -19.97 -3.41 -20.02
CA GLY A 120 -18.92 -3.48 -21.04
C GLY A 120 -18.15 -2.17 -21.27
N ARG A 121 -18.16 -1.23 -20.32
CA ARG A 121 -17.49 0.08 -20.39
C ARG A 121 -16.74 0.40 -19.10
N SER A 122 -15.94 1.44 -19.11
CA SER A 122 -15.37 2.06 -17.92
C SER A 122 -15.13 3.55 -18.14
N THR A 123 -15.34 4.35 -17.12
CA THR A 123 -14.92 5.76 -17.07
C THR A 123 -13.60 5.94 -16.33
N PHE A 124 -13.06 4.86 -15.76
CA PHE A 124 -11.81 4.88 -15.01
C PHE A 124 -10.75 4.00 -15.65
N ASP A 125 -9.51 4.48 -15.58
CA ASP A 125 -8.34 3.73 -16.01
C ASP A 125 -7.78 2.90 -14.87
N ILE A 126 -7.60 3.52 -13.71
CA ILE A 126 -7.07 2.92 -12.49
C ILE A 126 -8.18 2.87 -11.43
N ILE A 127 -8.27 1.75 -10.75
CA ILE A 127 -9.32 1.49 -9.75
C ILE A 127 -8.73 0.96 -8.45
N GLY A 128 -9.12 1.59 -7.33
CA GLY A 128 -8.82 1.09 -5.99
C GLY A 128 -9.68 -0.13 -5.67
N ILE A 129 -9.05 -1.17 -5.14
CA ILE A 129 -9.69 -2.48 -4.97
C ILE A 129 -10.29 -2.63 -3.56
N GLY A 130 -9.56 -2.24 -2.51
CA GLY A 130 -9.99 -2.48 -1.13
C GLY A 130 -10.34 -3.96 -0.91
N THR A 131 -11.47 -4.20 -0.27
CA THR A 131 -12.01 -5.56 -0.02
C THR A 131 -12.82 -6.14 -1.17
N PHE A 132 -13.00 -5.43 -2.29
CA PHE A 132 -13.88 -5.79 -3.41
C PHE A 132 -13.22 -6.61 -4.53
N LEU A 133 -12.06 -7.20 -4.28
CA LEU A 133 -11.32 -7.95 -5.31
C LEU A 133 -12.16 -9.11 -5.89
N GLY A 134 -12.93 -9.81 -5.03
CA GLY A 134 -13.80 -10.91 -5.45
C GLY A 134 -14.87 -10.45 -6.45
N GLU A 135 -15.58 -9.38 -6.11
CA GLU A 135 -16.65 -8.81 -6.93
C GLU A 135 -16.11 -8.23 -8.24
N TYR A 136 -14.89 -7.67 -8.23
CA TYR A 136 -14.23 -7.20 -9.44
C TYR A 136 -13.83 -8.35 -10.36
N HIS A 137 -13.39 -9.50 -9.82
CA HIS A 137 -13.14 -10.70 -10.60
C HIS A 137 -14.43 -11.26 -11.23
N GLU A 138 -15.51 -11.35 -10.45
CA GLU A 138 -16.82 -11.80 -10.95
C GLU A 138 -17.35 -10.88 -12.06
N ALA A 139 -17.17 -9.57 -11.93
CA ALA A 139 -17.56 -8.58 -12.91
C ALA A 139 -16.58 -8.49 -14.10
N LYS A 140 -15.46 -9.20 -14.08
CA LYS A 140 -14.34 -9.09 -15.04
C LYS A 140 -13.88 -7.64 -15.22
N ALA A 141 -13.82 -6.90 -14.12
CA ALA A 141 -13.53 -5.47 -14.13
C ALA A 141 -12.03 -5.16 -14.30
N LEU A 142 -11.13 -6.12 -14.07
CA LEU A 142 -9.68 -5.93 -14.04
C LEU A 142 -9.00 -6.45 -15.31
N ALA A 143 -7.98 -5.73 -15.75
CA ALA A 143 -7.09 -6.15 -16.83
C ALA A 143 -5.92 -6.97 -16.29
N GLN A 144 -5.49 -8.00 -17.02
CA GLN A 144 -4.23 -8.72 -16.72
C GLN A 144 -3.04 -7.80 -16.93
N ILE A 145 -2.14 -7.70 -15.95
CA ILE A 145 -1.01 -6.75 -15.96
C ILE A 145 0.35 -7.36 -16.27
N TYR A 146 0.44 -8.69 -16.41
CA TYR A 146 1.62 -9.45 -16.89
C TYR A 146 2.96 -9.06 -16.25
N ASP A 147 2.99 -8.79 -14.95
CA ASP A 147 4.18 -8.33 -14.21
C ASP A 147 4.80 -7.00 -14.71
N LEU A 148 4.05 -6.21 -15.48
CA LEU A 148 4.51 -4.91 -15.97
C LEU A 148 4.61 -3.85 -14.88
N VAL A 149 3.95 -4.06 -13.73
CA VAL A 149 3.95 -3.15 -12.57
C VAL A 149 4.91 -3.66 -11.51
N GLY A 150 5.74 -2.75 -10.99
CA GLY A 150 6.73 -3.06 -9.96
C GLY A 150 8.07 -3.50 -10.54
N ASN A 151 8.96 -3.97 -9.67
CA ASN A 151 10.28 -4.48 -10.00
C ASN A 151 10.57 -5.78 -9.25
N ALA A 152 11.75 -6.39 -9.50
CA ALA A 152 12.15 -7.65 -8.89
C ALA A 152 12.19 -7.65 -7.35
N ARG A 153 12.29 -6.49 -6.70
CA ARG A 153 12.31 -6.34 -5.23
C ARG A 153 10.91 -6.19 -4.63
N TYR A 154 9.88 -5.96 -5.45
CA TYR A 154 8.52 -5.88 -4.98
C TYR A 154 7.99 -7.26 -4.59
N PRO A 155 7.58 -7.49 -3.32
CA PRO A 155 7.23 -8.82 -2.85
C PRO A 155 6.04 -9.42 -3.62
N ALA A 156 6.20 -10.66 -4.10
CA ALA A 156 5.18 -11.35 -4.90
C ALA A 156 3.82 -11.46 -4.18
N LYS A 157 3.82 -11.57 -2.85
CA LYS A 157 2.58 -11.62 -2.04
C LYS A 157 1.74 -10.34 -2.07
N PHE A 158 2.28 -9.22 -2.52
CA PHE A 158 1.56 -7.95 -2.63
C PHE A 158 1.02 -7.69 -4.03
N ARG A 159 1.02 -8.69 -4.91
CA ARG A 159 0.49 -8.56 -6.27
C ARG A 159 -0.19 -9.84 -6.74
N GLY A 160 -1.14 -9.68 -7.64
CA GLY A 160 -1.76 -10.75 -8.40
C GLY A 160 -1.55 -10.55 -9.90
N PRO A 161 -2.21 -11.36 -10.73
CA PRO A 161 -2.11 -11.24 -12.18
C PRO A 161 -2.74 -9.94 -12.73
N ASP A 162 -3.61 -9.29 -11.96
CA ASP A 162 -4.45 -8.16 -12.37
C ASP A 162 -4.56 -7.05 -11.29
N TRP A 163 -3.79 -7.15 -10.21
CA TRP A 163 -3.73 -6.15 -9.16
C TRP A 163 -2.33 -6.07 -8.52
N TYR A 164 -2.08 -4.95 -7.85
CA TYR A 164 -0.91 -4.73 -7.01
C TYR A 164 -1.31 -3.96 -5.74
N SER A 165 -0.60 -4.18 -4.65
CA SER A 165 -0.79 -3.41 -3.42
C SER A 165 0.16 -2.21 -3.37
N TRP A 166 -0.34 -1.06 -2.96
CA TRP A 166 0.49 0.14 -2.80
C TRP A 166 0.72 0.52 -1.34
N ASN A 167 -0.18 0.07 -0.46
CA ASN A 167 -0.21 0.47 0.95
C ASN A 167 -0.58 -0.72 1.82
N LEU A 168 0.00 -0.78 3.03
CA LEU A 168 -0.20 -1.83 4.02
C LEU A 168 -0.84 -1.24 5.28
N LEU A 169 -2.06 -1.67 5.58
CA LEU A 169 -2.76 -1.35 6.82
C LEU A 169 -2.47 -2.46 7.84
N THR A 170 -1.46 -2.23 8.67
CA THR A 170 -0.93 -3.22 9.60
C THR A 170 -1.41 -2.95 11.02
N MET A 171 -1.93 -3.99 11.68
CA MET A 171 -2.34 -3.96 13.07
C MET A 171 -1.16 -4.28 14.00
N VAL A 172 -1.08 -3.54 15.10
CA VAL A 172 -0.08 -3.70 16.15
C VAL A 172 -0.74 -3.70 17.53
N ILE A 173 -0.14 -4.37 18.50
CA ILE A 173 -0.42 -4.09 19.91
C ILE A 173 0.16 -2.72 20.22
N ALA A 174 -0.62 -1.86 20.89
CA ALA A 174 -0.14 -0.55 21.31
C ALA A 174 -0.30 -0.37 22.81
N TYR A 175 0.61 0.38 23.42
CA TYR A 175 0.54 0.65 24.85
C TYR A 175 0.92 2.10 25.20
N ASN A 176 0.39 2.59 26.34
CA ASN A 176 0.73 3.90 26.87
C ASN A 176 2.00 3.79 27.71
N THR A 177 3.06 4.51 27.33
CA THR A 177 4.39 4.44 27.94
C THR A 177 4.46 5.07 29.34
N ASN A 178 3.46 5.89 29.73
CA ASN A 178 3.34 6.39 31.10
C ASN A 178 2.74 5.33 32.06
N MET A 179 2.09 4.29 31.52
CA MET A 179 1.38 3.26 32.30
C MET A 179 2.06 1.90 32.25
N VAL A 180 2.79 1.61 31.17
CA VAL A 180 3.44 0.30 30.91
C VAL A 180 4.89 0.54 30.52
N LYS A 181 5.81 -0.07 31.25
CA LYS A 181 7.24 -0.04 30.91
C LYS A 181 7.49 -0.92 29.68
N PRO A 182 8.45 -0.59 28.80
CA PRO A 182 8.77 -1.41 27.63
C PRO A 182 9.05 -2.89 27.95
N SER A 183 9.69 -3.19 29.10
CA SER A 183 9.98 -4.55 29.54
C SER A 183 8.75 -5.34 30.02
N GLU A 184 7.65 -4.66 30.32
CA GLU A 184 6.40 -5.24 30.81
C GLU A 184 5.33 -5.34 29.71
N ALA A 185 5.57 -4.68 28.55
CA ALA A 185 4.65 -4.64 27.44
C ALA A 185 4.43 -6.04 26.81
N PRO A 186 3.20 -6.40 26.46
CA PRO A 186 2.90 -7.70 25.86
C PRO A 186 3.56 -7.79 24.48
N GLN A 187 4.30 -8.88 24.24
CA GLN A 187 5.02 -9.14 22.99
C GLN A 187 4.20 -9.94 21.98
N GLY A 188 3.01 -10.39 22.36
CA GLY A 188 2.12 -11.17 21.52
C GLY A 188 0.69 -11.21 22.05
N TYR A 189 -0.19 -11.71 21.20
CA TYR A 189 -1.62 -11.77 21.52
C TYR A 189 -1.92 -12.69 22.70
N MET A 190 -1.22 -13.83 22.81
CA MET A 190 -1.45 -14.75 23.92
C MET A 190 -1.10 -14.13 25.27
N GLU A 191 -0.15 -13.20 25.34
CA GLU A 191 0.22 -12.50 26.58
C GLU A 191 -0.86 -11.51 27.05
N LEU A 192 -1.79 -11.10 26.19
CA LEU A 192 -2.95 -10.30 26.58
C LEU A 192 -3.94 -11.07 27.46
N LEU A 193 -3.83 -12.40 27.53
CA LEU A 193 -4.62 -13.26 28.40
C LEU A 193 -4.00 -13.42 29.80
N ASP A 194 -2.81 -12.86 30.08
CA ASP A 194 -2.23 -12.84 31.42
C ASP A 194 -3.17 -12.09 32.38
N PRO A 195 -3.45 -12.64 33.60
CA PRO A 195 -4.30 -12.01 34.59
C PRO A 195 -3.95 -10.57 34.95
N LYS A 196 -2.68 -10.16 34.81
CA LYS A 196 -2.24 -8.76 35.03
C LYS A 196 -2.94 -7.74 34.10
N TRP A 197 -3.43 -8.21 32.95
CA TRP A 197 -4.11 -7.38 31.94
C TRP A 197 -5.64 -7.38 32.07
N LYS A 198 -6.21 -8.09 33.05
CA LYS A 198 -7.68 -8.17 33.22
C LYS A 198 -8.29 -6.77 33.39
N GLY A 199 -9.25 -6.44 32.52
CA GLY A 199 -9.92 -5.13 32.46
C GLY A 199 -9.05 -3.97 31.97
N LYS A 200 -7.85 -4.25 31.42
CA LYS A 200 -6.86 -3.24 31.02
C LYS A 200 -6.55 -3.23 29.51
N VAL A 201 -7.10 -4.16 28.75
CA VAL A 201 -6.90 -4.25 27.29
C VAL A 201 -8.12 -3.69 26.58
N ALA A 202 -7.91 -2.80 25.61
CA ALA A 202 -8.97 -2.34 24.71
C ALA A 202 -8.92 -3.02 23.36
N VAL A 203 -10.10 -3.15 22.73
CA VAL A 203 -10.29 -3.66 21.36
C VAL A 203 -11.33 -2.80 20.65
N ASP A 204 -11.29 -2.74 19.30
CA ASP A 204 -12.35 -2.10 18.52
C ASP A 204 -13.64 -2.93 18.52
N SER A 205 -14.78 -2.28 18.31
CA SER A 205 -16.08 -2.95 18.16
C SER A 205 -16.23 -3.69 16.83
N SER A 206 -15.38 -3.41 15.85
CA SER A 206 -15.33 -4.03 14.52
C SER A 206 -13.88 -4.31 14.11
N PRO A 207 -13.17 -5.23 14.80
CA PRO A 207 -11.76 -5.50 14.60
C PRO A 207 -11.52 -6.50 13.45
N ASP A 208 -12.02 -6.16 12.26
CA ASP A 208 -12.07 -7.05 11.10
C ASP A 208 -10.68 -7.51 10.63
N THR A 209 -9.78 -6.57 10.29
CA THR A 209 -8.41 -6.88 9.84
C THR A 209 -7.68 -7.78 10.85
N TRP A 210 -7.86 -7.54 12.15
CA TRP A 210 -7.23 -8.31 13.20
C TRP A 210 -7.80 -9.72 13.33
N ILE A 211 -9.14 -9.85 13.38
CA ILE A 211 -9.80 -11.16 13.48
C ILE A 211 -9.58 -11.99 12.21
N PHE A 212 -9.62 -11.37 11.03
CA PHE A 212 -9.29 -12.06 9.78
C PHE A 212 -7.85 -12.60 9.78
N GLY A 213 -6.89 -11.81 10.30
CA GLY A 213 -5.53 -12.29 10.49
C GLY A 213 -5.43 -13.51 11.39
N MET A 214 -6.22 -13.54 12.49
CA MET A 214 -6.32 -14.70 13.38
C MET A 214 -6.96 -15.91 12.70
N LEU A 215 -8.06 -15.72 11.99
CA LEU A 215 -8.74 -16.78 11.24
C LEU A 215 -7.80 -17.45 10.23
N ASN A 216 -7.01 -16.65 9.54
CA ASN A 216 -5.99 -17.13 8.60
C ASN A 216 -4.87 -17.94 9.28
N LYS A 217 -4.36 -17.48 10.42
CA LYS A 217 -3.21 -18.11 11.09
C LYS A 217 -3.57 -19.18 12.10
N TRP A 218 -4.71 -19.05 12.75
CA TRP A 218 -5.12 -19.93 13.85
C TRP A 218 -6.33 -20.80 13.54
N GLY A 219 -7.09 -20.47 12.48
CA GLY A 219 -8.37 -21.10 12.19
C GLY A 219 -9.49 -20.64 13.13
N PHE A 220 -10.72 -21.11 12.86
CA PHE A 220 -11.92 -20.61 13.55
C PHE A 220 -11.92 -20.94 15.05
N GLU A 221 -11.75 -22.20 15.44
CA GLU A 221 -11.89 -22.63 16.83
C GLU A 221 -10.93 -21.92 17.78
N LYS A 222 -9.66 -21.82 17.42
CA LYS A 222 -8.66 -21.12 18.24
C LYS A 222 -8.95 -19.62 18.32
N THR A 223 -9.33 -19.00 17.19
CA THR A 223 -9.71 -17.58 17.14
C THR A 223 -10.93 -17.30 18.00
N TYR A 224 -11.98 -18.10 17.86
CA TYR A 224 -13.21 -17.94 18.64
C TYR A 224 -12.95 -18.06 20.16
N ASN A 225 -12.22 -19.10 20.58
CA ASN A 225 -11.89 -19.31 21.99
C ASN A 225 -11.00 -18.19 22.56
N TYR A 226 -10.01 -17.73 21.79
CA TYR A 226 -9.17 -16.60 22.17
C TYR A 226 -10.02 -15.32 22.36
N GLN A 227 -10.86 -14.98 21.40
CA GLN A 227 -11.72 -13.79 21.48
C GLN A 227 -12.69 -13.89 22.66
N LYS A 228 -13.26 -15.07 22.92
CA LYS A 228 -14.13 -15.31 24.08
C LYS A 228 -13.36 -15.06 25.38
N GLN A 229 -12.18 -15.64 25.54
CA GLN A 229 -11.34 -15.42 26.74
C GLN A 229 -10.98 -13.95 26.92
N LEU A 230 -10.54 -13.28 25.85
CA LEU A 230 -10.14 -11.88 25.92
C LEU A 230 -11.31 -10.95 26.31
N ILE A 231 -12.48 -11.16 25.69
CA ILE A 231 -13.65 -10.30 25.93
C ILE A 231 -14.37 -10.66 27.23
N GLN A 232 -14.64 -11.94 27.48
CA GLN A 232 -15.49 -12.37 28.57
C GLN A 232 -14.73 -12.62 29.87
N ASP A 233 -13.57 -13.30 29.81
CA ASP A 233 -12.81 -13.66 31.02
C ASP A 233 -11.83 -12.55 31.42
N GLN A 234 -11.11 -11.99 30.47
CA GLN A 234 -10.19 -10.86 30.70
C GLN A 234 -10.89 -9.50 30.77
N LYS A 235 -12.20 -9.44 30.42
CA LYS A 235 -12.98 -8.20 30.48
C LYS A 235 -12.38 -7.07 29.61
N ALA A 236 -11.94 -7.40 28.41
CA ALA A 236 -11.42 -6.39 27.49
C ALA A 236 -12.46 -5.30 27.20
N LEU A 237 -11.97 -4.07 27.06
CA LEU A 237 -12.77 -2.86 26.92
C LEU A 237 -13.08 -2.64 25.43
N ILE A 238 -14.32 -2.89 25.01
CA ILE A 238 -14.73 -2.62 23.62
C ILE A 238 -14.94 -1.11 23.41
N ARG A 239 -14.32 -0.56 22.37
CA ARG A 239 -14.42 0.85 21.98
C ARG A 239 -14.82 0.95 20.52
N LYS A 240 -15.53 1.99 20.14
CA LYS A 240 -15.96 2.20 18.74
C LYS A 240 -14.97 3.09 18.01
N GLY A 241 -14.33 2.54 16.98
CA GLY A 241 -13.46 3.24 16.03
C GLY A 241 -12.00 3.36 16.51
N HIS A 242 -11.08 2.89 15.70
CA HIS A 242 -9.62 2.87 16.00
C HIS A 242 -9.04 4.26 16.33
N THR A 243 -9.55 5.34 15.69
CA THR A 243 -9.12 6.71 16.02
C THR A 243 -9.51 7.10 17.44
N ASN A 244 -10.75 6.81 17.84
CA ASN A 244 -11.20 7.07 19.21
C ASN A 244 -10.42 6.22 20.22
N GLN A 245 -10.22 4.94 19.92
CA GLN A 245 -9.43 4.01 20.75
C GLN A 245 -7.98 4.50 20.92
N THR A 246 -7.36 5.02 19.86
CA THR A 246 -6.01 5.63 19.92
C THR A 246 -6.01 6.85 20.85
N ASN A 247 -6.98 7.74 20.74
CA ASN A 247 -7.07 8.93 21.60
C ASN A 247 -7.27 8.56 23.08
N LEU A 248 -8.10 7.56 23.37
CA LEU A 248 -8.32 7.04 24.73
C LEU A 248 -7.06 6.37 25.31
N LEU A 249 -6.30 5.63 24.49
CA LEU A 249 -5.00 5.07 24.88
C LEU A 249 -4.02 6.18 25.27
N ILE A 250 -3.89 7.22 24.45
CA ILE A 250 -3.02 8.38 24.70
C ILE A 250 -3.43 9.09 25.99
N ALA A 251 -4.74 9.25 26.22
CA ALA A 251 -5.28 9.88 27.43
C ALA A 251 -5.15 9.01 28.70
N GLY A 252 -4.68 7.76 28.59
CA GLY A 252 -4.50 6.86 29.73
C GLY A 252 -5.79 6.20 30.22
N ALA A 253 -6.84 6.14 29.42
CA ALA A 253 -8.09 5.46 29.77
C ALA A 253 -7.91 3.94 29.96
N PHE A 254 -6.89 3.38 29.34
CA PHE A 254 -6.41 2.00 29.50
C PHE A 254 -4.94 1.91 29.10
N PRO A 255 -4.17 0.96 29.65
CA PRO A 255 -2.73 0.87 29.40
C PRO A 255 -2.37 0.21 28.06
N VAL A 256 -3.22 -0.68 27.51
CA VAL A 256 -2.91 -1.50 26.32
C VAL A 256 -4.11 -1.57 25.38
N SER A 257 -3.85 -1.52 24.09
CA SER A 257 -4.79 -1.86 23.02
C SER A 257 -4.29 -3.11 22.29
N ALA A 258 -5.16 -4.08 22.04
CA ALA A 258 -4.80 -5.33 21.36
C ALA A 258 -4.51 -5.13 19.88
N GLU A 259 -5.13 -4.12 19.26
CA GLU A 259 -5.02 -3.85 17.83
C GLU A 259 -5.28 -2.36 17.53
N LEU A 260 -4.32 -1.73 16.87
CA LEU A 260 -4.41 -0.39 16.33
C LEU A 260 -3.55 -0.32 15.05
N TYR A 261 -3.84 0.63 14.19
CA TYR A 261 -3.05 0.83 12.99
C TYR A 261 -1.64 1.35 13.30
N ALA A 262 -0.61 0.63 12.85
CA ALA A 262 0.78 0.98 13.07
C ALA A 262 1.11 2.42 12.63
N TYR A 263 0.59 2.84 11.48
CA TYR A 263 0.82 4.20 10.96
C TYR A 263 0.29 5.28 11.92
N LYS A 264 -0.86 5.02 12.57
CA LYS A 264 -1.46 5.99 13.50
C LYS A 264 -0.68 6.08 14.79
N ILE A 265 -0.20 4.96 15.32
CA ILE A 265 0.66 4.95 16.51
C ILE A 265 2.00 5.65 16.21
N ALA A 266 2.62 5.38 15.07
CA ALA A 266 3.84 6.07 14.65
C ALA A 266 3.64 7.58 14.51
N GLU A 267 2.53 8.02 13.92
CA GLU A 267 2.16 9.43 13.83
C GLU A 267 2.07 10.08 15.21
N MET A 268 1.30 9.48 16.13
CA MET A 268 1.09 10.03 17.47
C MET A 268 2.38 10.05 18.30
N LYS A 269 3.17 8.99 18.23
CA LYS A 269 4.49 8.92 18.87
C LYS A 269 5.41 10.05 18.39
N ASN A 270 5.47 10.29 17.07
CA ASN A 270 6.28 11.37 16.49
C ASN A 270 5.74 12.78 16.80
N GLN A 271 4.49 12.90 17.24
CA GLN A 271 3.90 14.12 17.80
C GLN A 271 4.12 14.27 19.32
N GLY A 272 4.85 13.34 19.95
CA GLY A 272 5.17 13.39 21.35
C GLY A 272 4.16 12.70 22.28
N ALA A 273 3.17 11.98 21.74
CA ALA A 273 2.24 11.22 22.57
C ALA A 273 2.94 10.04 23.28
N PRO A 274 2.54 9.70 24.51
CA PRO A 274 3.16 8.64 25.30
C PRO A 274 2.67 7.25 24.84
N VAL A 275 2.93 6.88 23.59
CA VAL A 275 2.52 5.60 23.01
C VAL A 275 3.67 4.88 22.32
N GLU A 276 3.61 3.55 22.35
CA GLU A 276 4.54 2.68 21.66
C GLU A 276 3.79 1.49 21.05
N MET A 277 4.40 0.81 20.07
CA MET A 277 3.81 -0.32 19.37
C MET A 277 4.67 -1.57 19.47
N VAL A 278 4.01 -2.72 19.40
CA VAL A 278 4.62 -4.05 19.34
C VAL A 278 4.01 -4.83 18.17
N PHE A 279 4.84 -5.33 17.28
CA PHE A 279 4.44 -6.30 16.25
C PHE A 279 4.33 -7.68 16.92
N ALA A 280 3.09 -8.17 17.08
CA ALA A 280 2.84 -9.42 17.82
C ALA A 280 3.66 -10.58 17.26
N LYS A 281 4.27 -11.36 18.14
CA LYS A 281 5.20 -12.45 17.81
C LYS A 281 4.54 -13.60 17.05
N GLU A 282 3.23 -13.81 17.21
CA GLU A 282 2.53 -14.92 16.58
C GLU A 282 2.32 -14.67 15.08
N PHE A 283 1.87 -13.48 14.72
CA PHE A 283 1.67 -13.02 13.34
C PHE A 283 1.39 -11.52 13.31
N VAL A 284 1.55 -10.94 12.15
CA VAL A 284 1.25 -9.52 11.89
C VAL A 284 0.03 -9.44 10.97
N SER A 285 -1.12 -9.03 11.51
CA SER A 285 -2.33 -8.80 10.71
C SER A 285 -2.16 -7.59 9.82
N THR A 286 -2.34 -7.78 8.53
CA THR A 286 -2.15 -6.71 7.55
C THR A 286 -3.19 -6.82 6.43
N GLU A 287 -3.82 -5.71 6.12
CA GLU A 287 -4.61 -5.54 4.91
C GLU A 287 -3.74 -4.86 3.84
N ALA A 288 -3.70 -5.43 2.66
CA ALA A 288 -2.99 -4.87 1.51
C ALA A 288 -3.97 -4.09 0.63
N SER A 289 -3.89 -2.76 0.66
CA SER A 289 -4.72 -1.91 -0.20
C SER A 289 -4.34 -2.10 -1.66
N GLY A 290 -5.22 -2.77 -2.41
CA GLY A 290 -4.98 -3.11 -3.80
C GLY A 290 -5.40 -2.02 -4.79
N VAL A 291 -4.75 -2.04 -5.94
CA VAL A 291 -5.09 -1.23 -7.12
C VAL A 291 -5.00 -2.11 -8.36
N GLY A 292 -5.92 -1.92 -9.29
CA GLY A 292 -5.92 -2.58 -10.58
C GLY A 292 -6.13 -1.60 -11.73
N ILE A 293 -5.95 -2.09 -12.95
CA ILE A 293 -6.30 -1.36 -14.17
C ILE A 293 -7.62 -1.91 -14.67
N SER A 294 -8.54 -1.01 -15.08
CA SER A 294 -9.82 -1.44 -15.66
C SER A 294 -9.62 -2.29 -16.91
N SER A 295 -10.37 -3.38 -17.02
CA SER A 295 -10.39 -4.22 -18.23
C SER A 295 -10.90 -3.46 -19.47
N ARG A 296 -11.50 -2.29 -19.28
CA ARG A 296 -12.02 -1.37 -20.30
C ARG A 296 -11.43 0.04 -20.14
N ALA A 297 -10.21 0.14 -19.61
CA ALA A 297 -9.55 1.44 -19.43
C ALA A 297 -9.57 2.26 -20.71
N PRO A 298 -10.09 3.50 -20.69
CA PRO A 298 -10.10 4.38 -21.87
C PRO A 298 -8.69 4.72 -22.36
N HIS A 299 -7.71 4.76 -21.45
CA HIS A 299 -6.33 5.19 -21.71
C HIS A 299 -5.32 4.12 -21.25
N PRO A 300 -5.25 2.94 -21.92
CA PRO A 300 -4.51 1.79 -21.38
C PRO A 300 -2.99 1.98 -21.32
N TYR A 301 -2.38 2.73 -22.24
CA TYR A 301 -0.95 3.06 -22.13
C TYR A 301 -0.68 3.94 -20.90
N THR A 302 -1.51 4.96 -20.71
CA THR A 302 -1.37 5.90 -19.58
C THR A 302 -1.69 5.20 -18.27
N ALA A 303 -2.67 4.29 -18.26
CA ALA A 303 -2.99 3.46 -17.08
C ALA A 303 -1.78 2.63 -16.63
N MET A 304 -1.11 1.95 -17.53
CA MET A 304 0.08 1.17 -17.20
C MET A 304 1.25 2.06 -16.79
N LEU A 305 1.47 3.18 -17.47
CA LEU A 305 2.50 4.15 -17.10
C LEU A 305 2.26 4.72 -15.68
N PHE A 306 1.00 5.06 -15.37
CA PHE A 306 0.61 5.51 -14.03
C PHE A 306 0.80 4.42 -12.99
N ALA A 307 0.40 3.17 -13.26
CA ALA A 307 0.59 2.04 -12.35
C ALA A 307 2.07 1.84 -12.00
N ARG A 308 2.97 1.93 -12.98
CA ARG A 308 4.41 1.87 -12.77
C ARG A 308 4.93 3.04 -11.92
N PHE A 309 4.48 4.27 -12.23
CA PHE A 309 4.81 5.45 -11.41
C PHE A 309 4.27 5.31 -9.97
N HIS A 310 3.04 4.84 -9.81
CA HIS A 310 2.42 4.65 -8.49
C HIS A 310 3.21 3.68 -7.61
N MET A 311 3.83 2.67 -8.20
CA MET A 311 4.65 1.67 -7.51
C MET A 311 6.15 1.99 -7.48
N ASP A 312 6.59 3.06 -8.12
CA ASP A 312 7.99 3.50 -8.09
C ASP A 312 8.35 4.04 -6.69
N PRO A 313 9.37 3.46 -5.99
CA PRO A 313 9.78 3.93 -4.67
C PRO A 313 10.30 5.37 -4.65
N GLU A 314 10.76 5.89 -5.79
CA GLU A 314 11.15 7.31 -5.96
C GLU A 314 10.05 8.16 -6.61
N GLY A 315 8.92 7.54 -7.01
CA GLY A 315 7.74 8.17 -7.60
C GLY A 315 6.55 8.23 -6.66
N GLY A 316 5.46 7.57 -7.02
CA GLY A 316 4.19 7.59 -6.29
C GLY A 316 4.29 7.06 -4.87
N GLN A 317 5.08 5.99 -4.62
CA GLN A 317 5.30 5.46 -3.27
C GLN A 317 5.92 6.52 -2.36
N LYS A 318 6.95 7.23 -2.83
CA LYS A 318 7.61 8.32 -2.08
C LYS A 318 6.66 9.46 -1.75
N ILE A 319 5.81 9.84 -2.71
CA ILE A 319 4.80 10.89 -2.52
C ILE A 319 3.82 10.48 -1.43
N LEU A 320 3.28 9.28 -1.49
CA LEU A 320 2.27 8.81 -0.54
C LEU A 320 2.86 8.49 0.85
N ALA A 321 4.12 8.08 0.92
CA ALA A 321 4.82 7.87 2.19
C ALA A 321 4.89 9.15 3.05
N GLN A 322 4.94 10.35 2.43
CA GLN A 322 4.95 11.63 3.14
C GLN A 322 3.69 11.87 3.98
N PHE A 323 2.59 11.20 3.65
CA PHE A 323 1.35 11.23 4.44
C PHE A 323 1.33 10.21 5.59
N GLY A 324 2.46 9.58 5.87
CA GLY A 324 2.59 8.59 6.96
C GLY A 324 2.10 7.19 6.61
N ARG A 325 1.79 6.93 5.35
CA ARG A 325 1.36 5.61 4.88
C ARG A 325 2.50 4.59 4.94
N VAL A 326 2.16 3.33 5.15
CA VAL A 326 3.11 2.21 5.03
C VAL A 326 3.07 1.70 3.59
N MET A 327 4.15 1.94 2.87
CA MET A 327 4.22 1.58 1.46
C MET A 327 4.55 0.09 1.28
N ALA A 328 3.96 -0.52 0.25
CA ALA A 328 4.19 -1.93 -0.05
C ALA A 328 5.56 -2.20 -0.69
N HIS A 329 6.17 -1.21 -1.33
CA HIS A 329 7.52 -1.37 -1.90
C HIS A 329 8.59 -1.22 -0.81
N PRO A 330 9.44 -2.23 -0.57
CA PRO A 330 10.38 -2.25 0.57
C PRO A 330 11.47 -1.17 0.50
N ASP A 331 11.78 -0.68 -0.70
CA ASP A 331 12.79 0.37 -0.91
C ASP A 331 12.25 1.79 -0.65
N THR A 332 10.96 1.94 -0.42
CA THR A 332 10.37 3.25 -0.15
C THR A 332 10.77 3.73 1.23
N LYS A 333 11.37 4.92 1.29
CA LYS A 333 11.67 5.57 2.56
C LYS A 333 10.37 6.10 3.18
N LEU A 334 9.98 5.53 4.31
CA LEU A 334 8.78 5.93 5.03
C LEU A 334 9.02 7.19 5.87
N LYS A 335 7.95 7.97 6.08
CA LYS A 335 7.99 9.20 6.90
C LYS A 335 8.42 8.92 8.33
N TYR A 336 7.88 7.86 8.93
CA TYR A 336 8.19 7.42 10.28
C TYR A 336 9.07 6.17 10.21
N LYS A 337 10.28 6.24 10.75
CA LYS A 337 11.28 5.15 10.67
C LYS A 337 10.81 3.84 11.29
N GLU A 338 9.96 3.91 12.32
CA GLU A 338 9.39 2.75 13.01
C GLU A 338 8.56 1.88 12.06
N LEU A 339 7.91 2.50 11.08
CA LEU A 339 7.08 1.79 10.10
C LEU A 339 7.90 0.95 9.12
N GLN A 340 9.21 1.20 8.99
CA GLN A 340 10.07 0.36 8.17
C GLN A 340 10.10 -1.09 8.68
N GLN A 341 9.79 -1.30 9.95
CA GLN A 341 9.67 -2.65 10.53
C GLN A 341 8.52 -3.45 9.92
N VAL A 342 7.46 -2.82 9.41
CA VAL A 342 6.33 -3.55 8.77
C VAL A 342 6.83 -4.42 7.62
N THR A 343 7.75 -3.89 6.80
CA THR A 343 8.33 -4.59 5.65
C THR A 343 9.67 -5.28 5.96
N ALA A 344 10.10 -5.29 7.22
CA ALA A 344 11.26 -6.09 7.65
C ALA A 344 10.98 -7.59 7.44
N LYS A 345 12.03 -8.35 7.08
CA LYS A 345 11.90 -9.77 6.70
C LYS A 345 11.09 -10.58 7.71
N ASP A 346 11.41 -10.48 9.00
CA ASP A 346 10.74 -11.26 10.05
C ASP A 346 9.24 -10.95 10.14
N ASN A 347 8.83 -9.70 9.97
CA ASN A 347 7.42 -9.32 9.94
C ASN A 347 6.75 -9.73 8.62
N LEU A 348 7.44 -9.61 7.50
CA LEU A 348 6.95 -10.10 6.23
C LEU A 348 6.69 -11.61 6.26
N ASP A 349 7.60 -12.42 6.83
CA ASP A 349 7.47 -13.88 6.87
C ASP A 349 6.26 -14.33 7.71
N ARG A 350 5.94 -13.63 8.80
CA ARG A 350 4.78 -13.93 9.66
C ARG A 350 3.54 -13.07 9.38
N MET A 351 3.58 -12.23 8.35
CA MET A 351 2.45 -11.40 7.96
C MET A 351 1.26 -12.26 7.50
N SER A 352 0.07 -11.93 8.01
CA SER A 352 -1.19 -12.47 7.54
C SER A 352 -1.77 -11.52 6.50
N LEU A 353 -1.76 -11.93 5.26
CA LEU A 353 -2.44 -11.27 4.14
C LEU A 353 -3.52 -12.21 3.63
N LEU A 354 -4.71 -11.67 3.41
CA LEU A 354 -5.83 -12.44 2.92
C LEU A 354 -5.93 -12.34 1.39
N THR A 355 -6.22 -13.47 0.77
CA THR A 355 -6.69 -13.53 -0.61
C THR A 355 -8.16 -13.13 -0.67
N ALA A 356 -8.64 -12.74 -1.85
CA ALA A 356 -10.08 -12.48 -2.06
C ALA A 356 -10.96 -13.66 -1.62
N LYS A 357 -10.51 -14.89 -1.89
CA LYS A 357 -11.20 -16.12 -1.48
C LYS A 357 -11.32 -16.22 0.04
N GLU A 358 -10.22 -15.98 0.77
CA GLU A 358 -10.20 -16.02 2.23
C GLU A 358 -11.07 -14.93 2.86
N LEU A 359 -11.12 -13.74 2.28
CA LEU A 359 -12.03 -12.67 2.74
C LEU A 359 -13.49 -13.12 2.70
N VAL A 360 -13.91 -13.80 1.63
CA VAL A 360 -15.26 -14.36 1.51
C VAL A 360 -15.46 -15.52 2.50
N GLU A 361 -14.52 -16.46 2.58
CA GLU A 361 -14.60 -17.62 3.48
C GLU A 361 -14.69 -17.21 4.95
N PHE A 362 -13.93 -16.18 5.36
CA PHE A 362 -13.87 -15.74 6.75
C PHE A 362 -14.99 -14.77 7.15
N SER A 363 -15.78 -14.25 6.23
CA SER A 363 -16.87 -13.31 6.53
C SER A 363 -17.93 -13.93 7.48
N LYS A 364 -18.32 -15.19 7.28
CA LYS A 364 -19.27 -15.90 8.15
C LYS A 364 -18.68 -16.20 9.55
N PRO A 365 -17.46 -16.80 9.67
CA PRO A 365 -16.76 -16.94 10.95
C PRO A 365 -16.62 -15.62 11.72
N TYR A 366 -16.19 -14.55 11.05
CA TYR A 366 -16.12 -13.23 11.65
C TYR A 366 -17.46 -12.75 12.18
N THR A 367 -18.51 -12.80 11.35
CA THR A 367 -19.87 -12.40 11.77
C THR A 367 -20.36 -13.18 12.99
N LYS A 368 -20.04 -14.47 13.09
CA LYS A 368 -20.38 -15.27 14.27
C LYS A 368 -19.67 -14.77 15.52
N ILE A 369 -18.35 -14.51 15.43
CA ILE A 369 -17.58 -13.96 16.56
C ILE A 369 -18.16 -12.63 17.03
N ILE A 370 -18.46 -11.72 16.09
CA ILE A 370 -19.06 -10.40 16.43
C ILE A 370 -20.42 -10.57 17.12
N LYS A 371 -21.32 -11.40 16.57
CA LYS A 371 -22.66 -11.60 17.12
C LYS A 371 -22.65 -12.25 18.50
N GLU A 372 -21.81 -13.24 18.72
CA GLU A 372 -21.85 -14.07 19.93
C GLU A 372 -20.95 -13.54 21.05
N ILE A 373 -19.89 -12.82 20.72
CA ILE A 373 -18.89 -12.36 21.70
C ILE A 373 -18.92 -10.84 21.87
N TYR A 374 -18.77 -10.07 20.78
CA TYR A 374 -18.62 -8.61 20.84
C TYR A 374 -19.93 -7.87 21.13
N ASN A 375 -21.00 -8.17 20.38
CA ASN A 375 -22.26 -7.45 20.51
C ASN A 375 -22.89 -7.57 21.93
N PRO A 376 -22.93 -8.76 22.57
CA PRO A 376 -23.41 -8.87 23.92
C PRO A 376 -22.58 -8.08 24.94
N ALA A 377 -21.24 -8.14 24.82
CA ALA A 377 -20.31 -7.44 25.70
C ALA A 377 -20.39 -5.91 25.52
N PHE A 378 -20.52 -5.43 24.29
CA PHE A 378 -20.65 -4.00 23.98
C PHE A 378 -21.97 -3.40 24.49
N ARG A 379 -23.08 -4.15 24.46
CA ARG A 379 -24.36 -3.71 25.00
C ARG A 379 -24.43 -3.76 26.53
N GLY A 380 -23.68 -4.68 27.15
CA GLY A 380 -23.62 -4.82 28.61
C GLY A 380 -22.76 -3.79 29.33
N GLY A 381 -22.00 -2.98 28.59
CA GLY A 381 -21.09 -1.95 29.10
C GLY A 381 -21.67 -0.52 29.13
N LYS A 382 -23.01 -0.38 29.25
CA LYS A 382 -23.69 0.90 29.45
C LYS A 382 -23.73 1.27 30.93
#